data_fa6f6d31cc7f835edf1711099ebb9634
#
_entry.id   fa6f6d31cc7f835edf1711099ebb9634
#
_cell.length_a   1.000
_cell.length_b   1.000
_cell.length_c   1.000
_cell.angle_alpha   90.00
_cell.angle_beta   90.00
_cell.angle_gamma   90.00
#
_symmetry.space_group_name_H-M   'P 1'
#
loop_
_entity.id
_entity.type
_entity.pdbx_description
1 polymer ?
#
loop_
_entity_poly.entity_id
_entity_poly.type
_entity_poly.pdbx_seq_one_letter_code
_entity_poly.pdbx_strand_id
1 'polypeptide(L)'
;AYLAASTKYFPFNGHIPESLFFSQPQYNTWIELMYNQNQEDILNYARQALANGFPPGIFMVDDNWQCYYGNFDFKAEKFPDPKAMCDELHRLGFKIMLWICPFYSADTPEFREMEQKGYLLKNKTDGNTAIIKWWNGYSACLDVTNPKAVAFFKSKLEATMQRYGVDGVAAEAHGAGLAGDGEDGRTRDVRSE
;
A
#
# COMPACT_ATOMS: atom_id res chain seq x y z
N ALA A 1 -13.77 13.12 -22.87
CA ALA A 1 -13.58 11.67 -22.88
C ALA A 1 -13.27 11.13 -21.48
N TYR A 2 -12.18 11.59 -20.81
CA TYR A 2 -11.76 11.08 -19.49
C TYR A 2 -12.83 11.21 -18.41
N LEU A 3 -13.39 12.43 -18.19
CA LEU A 3 -14.44 12.65 -17.19
C LEU A 3 -15.68 11.79 -17.43
N ALA A 4 -16.11 11.62 -18.68
CA ALA A 4 -17.27 10.79 -18.99
C ALA A 4 -17.01 9.31 -18.68
N ALA A 5 -15.80 8.81 -18.98
CA ALA A 5 -15.41 7.44 -18.64
C ALA A 5 -15.29 7.27 -17.11
N SER A 6 -14.64 8.19 -16.42
CA SER A 6 -14.51 8.17 -14.96
C SER A 6 -15.87 8.15 -14.28
N THR A 7 -16.79 9.07 -14.65
CA THR A 7 -18.15 9.10 -14.08
C THR A 7 -18.95 7.83 -14.38
N LYS A 8 -18.75 7.23 -15.56
CA LYS A 8 -19.48 6.01 -15.95
C LYS A 8 -18.99 4.76 -15.22
N TYR A 9 -17.67 4.58 -15.12
CA TYR A 9 -17.08 3.34 -14.61
C TYR A 9 -16.64 3.42 -13.15
N PHE A 10 -16.37 4.62 -12.65
CA PHE A 10 -15.94 4.89 -11.27
C PHE A 10 -16.74 6.06 -10.69
N PRO A 11 -18.08 5.90 -10.53
CA PRO A 11 -18.90 6.98 -10.01
C PRO A 11 -18.49 7.33 -8.58
N PHE A 12 -18.57 8.62 -8.25
CA PHE A 12 -18.35 9.08 -6.89
C PHE A 12 -19.37 8.43 -5.95
N ASN A 13 -18.89 7.80 -4.90
CA ASN A 13 -19.70 7.06 -3.95
C ASN A 13 -20.37 7.92 -2.85
N GLY A 14 -20.20 9.25 -2.91
CA GLY A 14 -20.74 10.19 -1.94
C GLY A 14 -19.88 10.36 -0.68
N HIS A 15 -18.80 9.58 -0.51
CA HIS A 15 -17.94 9.70 0.64
C HIS A 15 -16.79 10.66 0.36
N ILE A 16 -16.69 11.70 1.19
CA ILE A 16 -15.57 12.65 1.18
C ILE A 16 -14.76 12.39 2.47
N PRO A 17 -13.45 12.14 2.38
CA PRO A 17 -12.60 12.05 3.55
C PRO A 17 -12.63 13.32 4.41
N GLU A 18 -12.13 13.23 5.65
CA GLU A 18 -12.01 14.38 6.54
C GLU A 18 -11.30 15.55 5.87
N SER A 19 -11.74 16.78 6.16
CA SER A 19 -11.19 18.00 5.56
C SER A 19 -9.68 18.15 5.76
N LEU A 20 -9.14 17.59 6.80
CA LEU A 20 -7.71 17.60 7.12
C LEU A 20 -6.85 17.02 5.99
N PHE A 21 -7.35 16.00 5.27
CA PHE A 21 -6.66 15.41 4.11
C PHE A 21 -6.47 16.39 2.94
N PHE A 22 -7.21 17.49 2.91
CA PHE A 22 -7.17 18.49 1.82
C PHE A 22 -6.65 19.86 2.29
N SER A 23 -6.70 20.14 3.60
CA SER A 23 -6.41 21.45 4.17
C SER A 23 -5.09 21.56 4.90
N GLN A 24 -4.42 20.41 5.16
CA GLN A 24 -3.16 20.38 5.90
C GLN A 24 -2.05 19.70 5.06
N PRO A 25 -0.77 19.92 5.40
CA PRO A 25 0.34 19.30 4.70
C PRO A 25 0.28 17.77 4.77
N GLN A 26 0.79 17.13 3.71
CA GLN A 26 1.04 15.70 3.68
C GLN A 26 2.55 15.47 3.76
N TYR A 27 2.99 14.90 4.86
CA TYR A 27 4.37 14.49 5.11
C TYR A 27 4.54 13.06 4.62
N ASN A 28 5.70 12.79 4.03
CA ASN A 28 6.01 11.46 3.50
C ASN A 28 7.42 11.08 3.92
N THR A 29 7.60 9.86 4.42
CA THR A 29 8.91 9.38 4.90
C THR A 29 9.85 9.03 3.76
N TRP A 30 9.37 8.86 2.53
CA TRP A 30 10.20 8.41 1.40
C TRP A 30 11.33 9.39 1.08
N ILE A 31 11.04 10.68 1.07
CA ILE A 31 12.03 11.69 0.66
C ILE A 31 13.17 11.80 1.70
N GLU A 32 12.85 11.71 2.99
CA GLU A 32 13.82 11.93 4.07
C GLU A 32 14.51 10.65 4.52
N LEU A 33 13.76 9.56 4.68
CA LEU A 33 14.23 8.35 5.35
C LEU A 33 14.40 7.17 4.39
N MET A 34 13.67 7.13 3.28
CA MET A 34 13.68 6.06 2.28
C MET A 34 13.61 4.67 2.94
N TYR A 35 14.45 3.74 2.52
CA TYR A 35 14.53 2.39 3.06
C TYR A 35 15.04 2.30 4.51
N ASN A 36 15.63 3.37 5.05
CA ASN A 36 16.16 3.41 6.42
C ASN A 36 15.13 3.84 7.45
N GLN A 37 13.90 4.16 7.05
CA GLN A 37 12.86 4.55 7.97
C GLN A 37 12.70 3.55 9.12
N ASN A 38 12.50 4.07 10.30
CA ASN A 38 12.27 3.35 11.54
C ASN A 38 11.45 4.20 12.51
N GLN A 39 10.99 3.58 13.58
CA GLN A 39 10.10 4.24 14.55
C GLN A 39 10.68 5.53 15.15
N GLU A 40 11.96 5.51 15.52
CA GLU A 40 12.61 6.67 16.16
C GLU A 40 12.74 7.84 15.19
N ASP A 41 13.24 7.58 13.97
CA ASP A 41 13.44 8.62 12.96
C ASP A 41 12.11 9.21 12.47
N ILE A 42 11.06 8.41 12.35
CA ILE A 42 9.71 8.90 12.04
C ILE A 42 9.21 9.85 13.11
N LEU A 43 9.31 9.48 14.39
CA LEU A 43 8.92 10.35 15.49
C LEU A 43 9.76 11.61 15.58
N ASN A 44 11.06 11.50 15.31
CA ASN A 44 11.95 12.66 15.23
C ASN A 44 11.56 13.59 14.09
N TYR A 45 11.30 13.06 12.89
CA TYR A 45 10.85 13.86 11.75
C TYR A 45 9.56 14.64 12.08
N ALA A 46 8.56 13.97 12.66
CA ALA A 46 7.32 14.62 13.05
C ALA A 46 7.56 15.77 14.06
N ARG A 47 8.39 15.53 15.08
CA ARG A 47 8.74 16.54 16.10
C ARG A 47 9.52 17.71 15.47
N GLN A 48 10.45 17.46 14.57
CA GLN A 48 11.21 18.50 13.87
C GLN A 48 10.31 19.36 12.98
N ALA A 49 9.35 18.77 12.27
CA ALA A 49 8.37 19.53 11.49
C ALA A 49 7.64 20.54 12.38
N LEU A 50 7.11 20.10 13.52
CA LEU A 50 6.42 20.98 14.46
C LEU A 50 7.35 22.04 15.06
N ALA A 51 8.57 21.68 15.45
CA ALA A 51 9.56 22.60 16.03
C ALA A 51 9.98 23.70 15.05
N ASN A 52 9.92 23.44 13.75
CA ASN A 52 10.19 24.40 12.68
C ASN A 52 8.93 25.18 12.25
N GLY A 53 7.81 25.07 12.96
CA GLY A 53 6.59 25.85 12.73
C GLY A 53 5.67 25.29 11.65
N PHE A 54 5.92 24.08 11.13
CA PHE A 54 4.99 23.43 10.22
C PHE A 54 3.82 22.84 11.02
N PRO A 55 2.57 22.98 10.52
CA PRO A 55 1.41 22.42 11.23
C PRO A 55 1.37 20.90 11.11
N PRO A 56 0.72 20.21 12.07
CA PRO A 56 0.44 18.78 11.89
C PRO A 56 -0.52 18.57 10.70
N GLY A 57 -0.47 17.37 10.12
CA GLY A 57 -1.29 17.01 8.97
C GLY A 57 -1.34 15.49 8.79
N ILE A 58 -1.19 15.04 7.55
CA ILE A 58 -1.12 13.60 7.25
C ILE A 58 0.34 13.16 7.26
N PHE A 59 0.66 12.11 7.99
CA PHE A 59 1.98 11.50 8.02
C PHE A 59 1.92 10.15 7.34
N MET A 60 2.44 10.07 6.11
CA MET A 60 2.50 8.83 5.36
C MET A 60 3.81 8.09 5.66
N VAL A 61 3.69 6.89 6.21
CA VAL A 61 4.78 5.93 6.32
C VAL A 61 4.86 5.19 5.00
N ASP A 62 5.86 5.51 4.21
CA ASP A 62 6.04 5.03 2.84
C ASP A 62 6.58 3.60 2.80
N ASP A 63 6.90 3.10 1.62
CA ASP A 63 7.32 1.74 1.34
C ASP A 63 8.36 1.19 2.34
N ASN A 64 8.37 -0.14 2.49
CA ASN A 64 9.31 -0.89 3.32
C ASN A 64 9.10 -0.77 4.85
N TRP A 65 7.87 -0.44 5.29
CA TRP A 65 7.47 -0.55 6.69
C TRP A 65 7.14 -2.00 7.08
N GLN A 66 6.67 -2.80 6.14
CA GLN A 66 6.27 -4.20 6.30
C GLN A 66 7.44 -5.16 6.01
N CYS A 67 7.35 -6.40 6.46
CA CYS A 67 8.40 -7.40 6.27
C CYS A 67 8.63 -7.71 4.79
N TYR A 68 7.55 -7.85 4.02
CA TYR A 68 7.53 -8.05 2.57
C TYR A 68 6.13 -7.75 2.03
N TYR A 69 6.00 -7.59 0.72
CA TYR A 69 4.70 -7.26 0.12
C TYR A 69 3.70 -8.39 0.29
N GLY A 70 2.48 -8.01 0.71
CA GLY A 70 1.41 -8.92 1.08
C GLY A 70 1.34 -9.23 2.58
N ASN A 71 2.40 -8.95 3.34
CA ASN A 71 2.37 -8.96 4.80
C ASN A 71 1.99 -7.58 5.31
N PHE A 72 1.03 -7.48 6.21
CA PHE A 72 0.51 -6.20 6.73
C PHE A 72 0.86 -5.99 8.20
N ASP A 73 1.98 -6.54 8.65
CA ASP A 73 2.57 -6.28 9.96
C ASP A 73 3.85 -5.45 9.82
N PHE A 74 4.09 -4.54 10.76
CA PHE A 74 5.32 -3.77 10.80
C PHE A 74 6.54 -4.64 11.06
N LYS A 75 7.64 -4.32 10.41
CA LYS A 75 8.94 -4.95 10.61
C LYS A 75 9.46 -4.70 12.03
N ALA A 76 9.47 -5.72 12.87
CA ALA A 76 9.77 -5.56 14.30
C ALA A 76 11.16 -4.95 14.57
N GLU A 77 12.15 -5.23 13.72
CA GLU A 77 13.50 -4.67 13.86
C GLU A 77 13.55 -3.15 13.69
N LYS A 78 12.63 -2.60 12.90
CA LYS A 78 12.52 -1.15 12.62
C LYS A 78 11.46 -0.47 13.46
N PHE A 79 10.43 -1.21 13.81
CA PHE A 79 9.25 -0.71 14.52
C PHE A 79 8.96 -1.61 15.73
N PRO A 80 9.69 -1.45 16.82
CA PRO A 80 9.54 -2.31 18.01
C PRO A 80 8.19 -2.15 18.72
N ASP A 81 7.56 -0.98 18.63
CA ASP A 81 6.20 -0.72 19.14
C ASP A 81 5.45 0.22 18.19
N PRO A 82 4.95 -0.29 17.04
CA PRO A 82 4.27 0.55 16.06
C PRO A 82 2.97 1.17 16.58
N LYS A 83 2.30 0.53 17.55
CA LYS A 83 1.12 1.11 18.18
C LYS A 83 1.48 2.35 18.97
N ALA A 84 2.51 2.29 19.81
CA ALA A 84 2.98 3.46 20.55
C ALA A 84 3.48 4.57 19.61
N MET A 85 4.12 4.25 18.49
CA MET A 85 4.48 5.22 17.46
C MET A 85 3.25 5.94 16.92
N CYS A 86 2.21 5.20 16.53
CA CYS A 86 0.97 5.78 16.02
C CYS A 86 0.28 6.65 17.07
N ASP A 87 0.21 6.19 18.32
CA ASP A 87 -0.38 6.96 19.42
C ASP A 87 0.36 8.29 19.66
N GLU A 88 1.69 8.27 19.58
CA GLU A 88 2.49 9.49 19.72
C GLU A 88 2.29 10.44 18.54
N LEU A 89 2.23 9.95 17.30
CA LEU A 89 1.92 10.78 16.14
C LEU A 89 0.53 11.41 16.26
N HIS A 90 -0.47 10.68 16.74
CA HIS A 90 -1.80 11.22 17.04
C HIS A 90 -1.74 12.29 18.12
N ARG A 91 -0.99 12.06 19.19
CA ARG A 91 -0.79 13.05 20.26
C ARG A 91 -0.16 14.35 19.76
N LEU A 92 0.70 14.24 18.76
CA LEU A 92 1.31 15.38 18.06
C LEU A 92 0.35 16.06 17.06
N GLY A 93 -0.84 15.51 16.84
CA GLY A 93 -1.89 16.04 15.95
C GLY A 93 -1.86 15.52 14.52
N PHE A 94 -0.99 14.57 14.19
CA PHE A 94 -0.95 13.96 12.86
C PHE A 94 -2.00 12.86 12.71
N LYS A 95 -2.46 12.68 11.47
CA LYS A 95 -3.13 11.49 10.99
C LYS A 95 -2.12 10.60 10.26
N ILE A 96 -2.31 9.29 10.30
CA ILE A 96 -1.32 8.34 9.80
C ILE A 96 -1.87 7.58 8.60
N MET A 97 -1.09 7.53 7.54
CA MET A 97 -1.34 6.69 6.38
C MET A 97 -0.17 5.72 6.17
N LEU A 98 -0.48 4.51 5.70
CA LEU A 98 0.52 3.55 5.27
C LEU A 98 0.51 3.45 3.74
N TRP A 99 1.70 3.42 3.15
CA TRP A 99 1.85 3.03 1.76
C TRP A 99 1.55 1.54 1.60
N ILE A 100 0.79 1.18 0.60
CA ILE A 100 0.48 -0.21 0.26
C ILE A 100 0.53 -0.43 -1.25
N CYS A 101 0.67 -1.69 -1.66
CA CYS A 101 0.53 -2.11 -3.05
C CYS A 101 -0.27 -3.41 -3.15
N PRO A 102 -0.86 -3.72 -4.30
CA PRO A 102 -1.62 -4.95 -4.51
C PRO A 102 -0.72 -6.16 -4.85
N PHE A 103 0.56 -6.09 -4.50
CA PHE A 103 1.52 -7.14 -4.82
C PHE A 103 1.78 -8.05 -3.62
N TYR A 104 2.12 -9.29 -3.94
CA TYR A 104 2.52 -10.33 -3.00
C TYR A 104 3.91 -10.83 -3.39
N SER A 105 4.87 -10.71 -2.49
CA SER A 105 6.23 -11.23 -2.71
C SER A 105 6.18 -12.73 -2.95
N ALA A 106 6.83 -13.19 -4.02
CA ALA A 106 6.82 -14.60 -4.38
C ALA A 106 7.41 -15.46 -3.24
N ASP A 107 6.87 -16.68 -3.11
CA ASP A 107 7.33 -17.71 -2.16
C ASP A 107 7.18 -17.34 -0.67
N THR A 108 6.29 -16.40 -0.34
CA THR A 108 5.92 -16.10 1.05
C THR A 108 4.70 -16.89 1.50
N PRO A 109 4.43 -17.00 2.82
CA PRO A 109 3.21 -17.65 3.32
C PRO A 109 1.94 -16.98 2.77
N GLU A 110 1.92 -15.66 2.69
CA GLU A 110 0.79 -14.89 2.16
C GLU A 110 0.59 -15.12 0.66
N PHE A 111 1.67 -15.21 -0.12
CA PHE A 111 1.58 -15.59 -1.52
C PHE A 111 0.91 -16.95 -1.68
N ARG A 112 1.35 -17.95 -0.91
CA ARG A 112 0.78 -19.32 -0.98
C ARG A 112 -0.69 -19.35 -0.54
N GLU A 113 -1.06 -18.58 0.49
CA GLU A 113 -2.45 -18.45 0.91
C GLU A 113 -3.31 -17.85 -0.21
N MET A 114 -2.85 -16.77 -0.86
CA MET A 114 -3.57 -16.10 -1.93
C MET A 114 -3.67 -16.97 -3.19
N GLU A 115 -2.61 -17.70 -3.52
CA GLU A 115 -2.60 -18.66 -4.64
C GLU A 115 -3.60 -19.78 -4.43
N GLN A 116 -3.63 -20.40 -3.23
CA GLN A 116 -4.58 -21.46 -2.87
C GLN A 116 -6.03 -20.99 -2.92
N LYS A 117 -6.29 -19.73 -2.58
CA LYS A 117 -7.62 -19.13 -2.65
C LYS A 117 -8.02 -18.71 -4.06
N GLY A 118 -7.09 -18.73 -5.03
CA GLY A 118 -7.34 -18.23 -6.38
C GLY A 118 -7.56 -16.71 -6.44
N TYR A 119 -6.83 -15.96 -5.61
CA TYR A 119 -6.98 -14.51 -5.48
C TYR A 119 -5.90 -13.71 -6.22
N LEU A 120 -5.00 -14.40 -6.91
CA LEU A 120 -3.92 -13.80 -7.70
C LEU A 120 -4.20 -13.90 -9.19
N LEU A 121 -3.72 -12.92 -9.94
CA LEU A 121 -3.80 -12.94 -11.39
C LEU A 121 -3.07 -14.17 -11.97
N LYS A 122 -3.62 -14.72 -13.04
CA LYS A 122 -3.10 -15.92 -13.70
C LYS A 122 -2.65 -15.63 -15.12
N ASN A 123 -1.66 -16.38 -15.58
CA ASN A 123 -1.26 -16.37 -17.00
C ASN A 123 -2.35 -17.02 -17.85
N LYS A 124 -2.69 -16.38 -18.97
CA LYS A 124 -3.66 -16.92 -19.92
C LYS A 124 -3.20 -18.22 -20.61
N THR A 125 -1.89 -18.40 -20.74
CA THR A 125 -1.30 -19.49 -21.51
C THR A 125 -1.25 -20.82 -20.79
N ASP A 126 -0.98 -20.77 -19.48
CA ASP A 126 -0.73 -21.98 -18.67
C ASP A 126 -1.61 -22.07 -17.41
N GLY A 127 -2.38 -21.00 -17.08
CA GLY A 127 -3.24 -20.94 -15.90
C GLY A 127 -2.50 -20.84 -14.57
N ASN A 128 -1.18 -20.74 -14.58
CA ASN A 128 -0.38 -20.57 -13.36
C ASN A 128 -0.47 -19.13 -12.86
N THR A 129 -0.14 -18.91 -11.58
CA THR A 129 -0.05 -17.57 -11.01
C THR A 129 0.93 -16.72 -11.81
N ALA A 130 0.48 -15.55 -12.26
CA ALA A 130 1.31 -14.61 -13.02
C ALA A 130 2.31 -13.91 -12.09
N ILE A 131 3.59 -14.05 -12.39
CA ILE A 131 4.66 -13.32 -11.72
C ILE A 131 5.05 -12.12 -12.57
N ILE A 132 4.92 -10.94 -11.99
CA ILE A 132 5.11 -9.65 -12.66
C ILE A 132 6.43 -9.06 -12.20
N LYS A 133 7.25 -8.59 -13.15
CA LYS A 133 8.43 -7.77 -12.87
C LYS A 133 7.98 -6.32 -12.70
N TRP A 134 8.41 -5.70 -11.63
CA TRP A 134 8.15 -4.29 -11.34
C TRP A 134 9.40 -3.65 -10.71
N TRP A 135 9.37 -2.36 -10.38
CA TRP A 135 10.57 -1.65 -9.89
C TRP A 135 11.21 -2.28 -8.64
N ASN A 136 10.43 -2.99 -7.81
CA ASN A 136 10.92 -3.66 -6.59
C ASN A 136 11.02 -5.20 -6.75
N GLY A 137 11.33 -5.69 -7.94
CA GLY A 137 11.60 -7.11 -8.21
C GLY A 137 10.45 -7.87 -8.84
N TYR A 138 10.14 -9.06 -8.34
CA TYR A 138 9.14 -9.97 -8.88
C TYR A 138 8.08 -10.29 -7.84
N SER A 139 6.81 -10.11 -8.21
CA SER A 139 5.68 -10.38 -7.32
C SER A 139 4.47 -10.90 -8.09
N ALA A 140 3.57 -11.58 -7.40
CA ALA A 140 2.23 -11.80 -7.92
C ALA A 140 1.35 -10.58 -7.64
N CYS A 141 0.30 -10.39 -8.42
CA CYS A 141 -0.64 -9.29 -8.25
C CYS A 141 -2.01 -9.81 -7.82
N LEU A 142 -2.64 -9.09 -6.88
CA LEU A 142 -4.03 -9.34 -6.49
C LEU A 142 -4.96 -9.23 -7.71
N ASP A 143 -5.88 -10.17 -7.85
CA ASP A 143 -6.96 -10.06 -8.82
C ASP A 143 -8.06 -9.12 -8.28
N VAL A 144 -7.95 -7.84 -8.60
CA VAL A 144 -8.93 -6.82 -8.19
C VAL A 144 -10.29 -6.95 -8.89
N THR A 145 -10.42 -7.81 -9.89
CA THR A 145 -11.71 -8.11 -10.53
C THR A 145 -12.47 -9.21 -9.80
N ASN A 146 -11.80 -9.95 -8.92
CA ASN A 146 -12.40 -10.96 -8.06
C ASN A 146 -12.92 -10.30 -6.75
N PRO A 147 -14.24 -10.18 -6.53
CA PRO A 147 -14.78 -9.51 -5.36
C PRO A 147 -14.40 -10.20 -4.03
N LYS A 148 -14.15 -11.52 -4.04
CA LYS A 148 -13.68 -12.24 -2.85
C LYS A 148 -12.24 -11.88 -2.51
N ALA A 149 -11.39 -11.72 -3.52
CA ALA A 149 -10.01 -11.28 -3.33
C ALA A 149 -9.96 -9.85 -2.77
N VAL A 150 -10.77 -8.95 -3.33
CA VAL A 150 -10.89 -7.57 -2.84
C VAL A 150 -11.39 -7.53 -1.40
N ALA A 151 -12.43 -8.29 -1.06
CA ALA A 151 -12.97 -8.34 0.30
C ALA A 151 -11.93 -8.89 1.29
N PHE A 152 -11.19 -9.92 0.92
CA PHE A 152 -10.13 -10.48 1.74
C PHE A 152 -8.98 -9.47 1.97
N PHE A 153 -8.51 -8.82 0.90
CA PHE A 153 -7.48 -7.78 0.98
C PHE A 153 -7.91 -6.63 1.91
N LYS A 154 -9.14 -6.12 1.73
CA LYS A 154 -9.71 -5.08 2.60
C LYS A 154 -9.76 -5.51 4.06
N SER A 155 -10.18 -6.74 4.35
CA SER A 155 -10.23 -7.23 5.73
C SER A 155 -8.85 -7.28 6.41
N LYS A 156 -7.78 -7.57 5.66
CA LYS A 156 -6.40 -7.52 6.17
C LYS A 156 -5.95 -6.09 6.47
N LEU A 157 -6.26 -5.15 5.58
CA LEU A 157 -5.97 -3.72 5.80
C LEU A 157 -6.73 -3.17 7.01
N GLU A 158 -8.02 -3.45 7.10
CA GLU A 158 -8.85 -3.02 8.24
C GLU A 158 -8.32 -3.56 9.58
N ALA A 159 -7.90 -4.83 9.60
CA ALA A 159 -7.29 -5.43 10.79
C ALA A 159 -5.97 -4.73 11.18
N THR A 160 -5.14 -4.37 10.22
CA THR A 160 -3.89 -3.62 10.45
C THR A 160 -4.19 -2.21 10.97
N MET A 161 -5.13 -1.50 10.34
CA MET A 161 -5.54 -0.16 10.76
C MET A 161 -6.07 -0.17 12.20
N GLN A 162 -6.92 -1.12 12.54
CA GLN A 162 -7.47 -1.27 13.90
C GLN A 162 -6.38 -1.62 14.92
N ARG A 163 -5.46 -2.55 14.58
CA ARG A 163 -4.39 -2.99 15.47
C ARG A 163 -3.46 -1.86 15.87
N TYR A 164 -3.06 -1.04 14.92
CA TYR A 164 -2.05 -0.01 15.12
C TYR A 164 -2.61 1.41 15.26
N GLY A 165 -3.89 1.61 14.97
CA GLY A 165 -4.52 2.93 15.00
C GLY A 165 -4.17 3.78 13.78
N VAL A 166 -4.00 3.16 12.62
CA VAL A 166 -3.73 3.86 11.36
C VAL A 166 -5.02 4.43 10.78
N ASP A 167 -5.01 5.66 10.29
CA ASP A 167 -6.20 6.39 9.82
C ASP A 167 -6.53 6.11 8.35
N GLY A 168 -5.54 5.68 7.55
CA GLY A 168 -5.75 5.44 6.12
C GLY A 168 -4.61 4.69 5.44
N VAL A 169 -4.79 4.42 4.16
CA VAL A 169 -3.77 3.82 3.31
C VAL A 169 -3.67 4.54 1.98
N ALA A 170 -2.46 4.64 1.42
CA ALA A 170 -2.21 5.10 0.07
C ALA A 170 -1.78 3.90 -0.78
N ALA A 171 -2.60 3.54 -1.78
CA ALA A 171 -2.32 2.41 -2.65
C ALA A 171 -1.63 2.84 -3.93
N GLU A 172 -0.49 2.24 -4.22
CA GLU A 172 0.28 2.48 -5.43
C GLU A 172 0.59 1.18 -6.18
N ALA A 173 0.66 1.27 -7.50
CA ALA A 173 1.02 0.15 -8.38
C ALA A 173 1.93 0.62 -9.54
N HIS A 174 2.80 1.59 -9.27
CA HIS A 174 3.71 2.15 -10.27
C HIS A 174 4.71 1.11 -10.80
N GLY A 175 4.99 1.18 -12.09
CA GLY A 175 6.01 0.36 -12.74
C GLY A 175 5.65 -1.11 -12.88
N ALA A 176 4.44 -1.52 -12.47
CA ALA A 176 3.91 -2.79 -12.90
C ALA A 176 3.54 -2.65 -14.37
N GLY A 177 4.40 -3.08 -15.26
CA GLY A 177 4.05 -3.34 -16.65
C GLY A 177 2.95 -4.40 -16.67
N LEU A 178 1.69 -3.97 -16.50
CA LEU A 178 0.51 -4.81 -16.74
C LEU A 178 0.38 -5.14 -18.26
N ALA A 179 1.10 -4.39 -19.10
CA ALA A 179 1.47 -4.77 -20.46
C ALA A 179 2.93 -5.24 -20.38
N GLY A 180 3.15 -6.53 -20.53
CA GLY A 180 4.48 -7.09 -20.46
C GLY A 180 5.39 -6.51 -21.54
N ASP A 181 6.23 -5.59 -21.14
CA ASP A 181 7.45 -5.29 -21.85
C ASP A 181 8.44 -6.42 -21.54
N GLY A 182 8.18 -7.60 -22.12
CA GLY A 182 9.22 -8.59 -22.26
C GLY A 182 10.29 -7.98 -23.15
N GLU A 183 11.55 -8.22 -22.85
CA GLU A 183 12.70 -7.81 -23.69
C GLU A 183 12.56 -8.28 -25.18
N ASP A 184 11.55 -9.06 -25.50
CA ASP A 184 11.20 -9.58 -26.83
C ASP A 184 9.97 -8.91 -27.47
N GLY A 185 9.41 -7.86 -26.89
CA GLY A 185 8.25 -7.13 -27.43
C GLY A 185 6.92 -7.90 -27.40
N ARG A 186 6.83 -9.01 -26.66
CA ARG A 186 5.59 -9.77 -26.52
C ARG A 186 4.86 -9.37 -25.26
N THR A 187 3.69 -8.77 -25.41
CA THR A 187 2.76 -8.50 -24.32
C THR A 187 2.33 -9.81 -23.65
N ARG A 188 2.62 -9.97 -22.38
CA ARG A 188 2.04 -11.06 -21.58
C ARG A 188 0.60 -10.69 -21.24
N ASP A 189 -0.31 -11.44 -21.82
CA ASP A 189 -1.73 -11.25 -21.58
C ASP A 189 -2.10 -11.90 -20.24
N VAL A 190 -2.50 -11.08 -19.25
CA VAL A 190 -2.87 -11.53 -17.90
C VAL A 190 -4.38 -11.46 -17.74
N ARG A 191 -5.02 -12.54 -17.28
CA ARG A 191 -6.47 -12.60 -16.99
C ARG A 191 -6.72 -12.53 -15.49
N SER A 192 -7.85 -11.93 -15.16
CA SER A 192 -8.63 -12.22 -13.96
C SER A 192 -9.69 -13.28 -14.31
N GLU A 193 -9.87 -14.27 -13.50
CA GLU A 193 -10.99 -15.21 -13.54
C GLU A 193 -12.05 -14.83 -12.52
#